data_79517ee1968de2d319f43c2fbc6fc91f
#
_entry.id   79517ee1968de2d319f43c2fbc6fc91f
#
_cell.length_a   1.000
_cell.length_b   1.000
_cell.length_c   1.000
_cell.angle_alpha   90.00
_cell.angle_beta   90.00
_cell.angle_gamma   90.00
#
_symmetry.space_group_name_H-M   'P 1'
#
loop_
_entity.id
_entity.type
_entity.pdbx_description
1 polymer ?
#
loop_
_entity_poly.entity_id
_entity_poly.type
_entity_poly.pdbx_seq_one_letter_code
_entity_poly.pdbx_strand_id
1 'polypeptide(L)'
;HFFDQRGSTNKSKDGLLSFNAAIPLKEGFEIYSFGGISHRNSQFTAVYRLPGWTERNNTFVYPDGFLPAMDNIITDQSFAVGVKGKIRGWNIDVSNVYGRNAFDNIISNSLNASLGQKTPRTFNAGSYNASQNSGSVDLSRKFDKVLHGLNVAFGGQYR
;
A
#
# COMPACT_ATOMS: atom_id res chain seq x y z
N HIS A 1 -30.20 -5.77 -27.47
CA HIS A 1 -29.95 -4.96 -26.25
C HIS A 1 -29.05 -5.75 -25.33
N PHE A 2 -27.77 -5.40 -25.29
CA PHE A 2 -26.81 -6.02 -24.40
C PHE A 2 -26.79 -5.22 -23.09
N PHE A 3 -27.57 -5.65 -22.11
CA PHE A 3 -27.35 -5.24 -20.72
C PHE A 3 -26.12 -5.98 -20.23
N ASP A 4 -24.98 -5.31 -20.19
CA ASP A 4 -23.80 -5.86 -19.57
C ASP A 4 -23.90 -5.69 -18.03
N GLN A 5 -24.70 -6.54 -17.39
CA GLN A 5 -24.78 -6.64 -15.94
C GLN A 5 -23.59 -7.47 -15.43
N ARG A 6 -22.39 -7.12 -15.83
CA ARG A 6 -21.22 -7.70 -15.18
C ARG A 6 -21.19 -7.20 -13.74
N GLY A 7 -21.19 -8.12 -12.82
CA GLY A 7 -20.74 -7.84 -11.49
C GLY A 7 -19.30 -7.30 -11.56
N SER A 8 -18.85 -6.62 -10.50
CA SER A 8 -17.50 -6.06 -10.43
C SER A 8 -16.45 -7.12 -10.81
N THR A 9 -15.91 -7.03 -12.03
CA THR A 9 -14.75 -7.83 -12.43
C THR A 9 -13.51 -7.06 -12.04
N ASN A 10 -12.79 -7.57 -11.05
CA ASN A 10 -11.51 -6.99 -10.66
C ASN A 10 -10.40 -7.55 -11.57
N LYS A 11 -9.68 -6.67 -12.24
CA LYS A 11 -8.45 -6.99 -12.96
C LYS A 11 -7.31 -6.33 -12.23
N SER A 12 -6.28 -7.10 -11.86
CA SER A 12 -5.09 -6.58 -11.22
C SER A 12 -3.83 -6.98 -11.97
N LYS A 13 -2.87 -6.06 -12.01
CA LYS A 13 -1.50 -6.29 -12.46
C LYS A 13 -0.58 -5.79 -11.36
N ASP A 14 0.20 -6.70 -10.82
CA ASP A 14 1.05 -6.44 -9.68
C ASP A 14 2.52 -6.70 -10.04
N GLY A 15 3.40 -5.81 -9.61
CA GLY A 15 4.84 -5.97 -9.64
C GLY A 15 5.40 -5.76 -8.24
N LEU A 16 6.29 -6.64 -7.80
CA LEU A 16 6.96 -6.57 -6.51
C LEU A 16 8.45 -6.82 -6.69
N LEU A 17 9.26 -5.96 -6.09
CA LEU A 17 10.69 -6.16 -5.90
C LEU A 17 10.99 -6.07 -4.41
N SER A 18 11.70 -7.06 -3.86
CA SER A 18 12.13 -7.05 -2.47
C SER A 18 13.59 -7.48 -2.35
N PHE A 19 14.23 -7.07 -1.27
CA PHE A 19 15.59 -7.48 -0.92
C PHE A 19 15.69 -7.71 0.58
N ASN A 20 16.69 -8.51 0.96
CA ASN A 20 17.12 -8.73 2.32
C ASN A 20 18.63 -8.90 2.32
N ALA A 21 19.32 -8.18 3.20
CA ALA A 21 20.76 -8.17 3.30
C ALA A 21 21.19 -8.15 4.77
N ALA A 22 22.28 -8.86 5.06
CA ALA A 22 22.90 -8.84 6.38
C ALA A 22 24.42 -8.89 6.20
N ILE A 23 25.12 -8.07 6.98
CA ILE A 23 26.58 -7.96 6.97
C ILE A 23 27.06 -8.22 8.41
N PRO A 24 27.70 -9.37 8.66
CA PRO A 24 28.29 -9.63 9.97
C PRO A 24 29.47 -8.69 10.21
N LEU A 25 29.50 -8.12 11.40
CA LEU A 25 30.59 -7.27 11.87
C LEU A 25 31.43 -8.03 12.90
N LYS A 26 32.52 -7.39 13.34
CA LYS A 26 33.31 -7.92 14.46
C LYS A 26 32.51 -7.94 15.76
N GLU A 27 32.94 -8.76 16.71
CA GLU A 27 32.37 -8.85 18.05
C GLU A 27 30.90 -9.28 18.13
N GLY A 28 30.40 -9.99 17.08
CA GLY A 28 29.03 -10.53 17.07
C GLY A 28 27.94 -9.51 16.76
N PHE A 29 28.31 -8.37 16.19
CA PHE A 29 27.36 -7.43 15.63
C PHE A 29 27.01 -7.78 14.18
N GLU A 30 25.85 -7.34 13.74
CA GLU A 30 25.35 -7.48 12.38
C GLU A 30 24.62 -6.21 11.97
N ILE A 31 24.95 -5.68 10.80
CA ILE A 31 24.10 -4.71 10.10
C ILE A 31 23.13 -5.49 9.24
N TYR A 32 21.87 -5.17 9.30
CA TYR A 32 20.86 -5.74 8.44
C TYR A 32 20.04 -4.67 7.73
N SER A 33 19.53 -5.01 6.56
CA SER A 33 18.61 -4.16 5.81
C SER A 33 17.68 -5.04 4.99
N PHE A 34 16.41 -4.65 4.96
CA PHE A 34 15.43 -5.28 4.10
C PHE A 34 14.41 -4.25 3.63
N GLY A 35 13.74 -4.56 2.55
CA GLY A 35 12.73 -3.67 2.03
C GLY A 35 12.17 -4.14 0.70
N GLY A 36 11.29 -3.31 0.14
CA GLY A 36 10.70 -3.58 -1.14
C GLY A 36 9.88 -2.41 -1.65
N ILE A 37 9.56 -2.54 -2.92
CA ILE A 37 8.62 -1.69 -3.63
C ILE A 37 7.61 -2.57 -4.35
N SER A 38 6.33 -2.23 -4.22
CA SER A 38 5.27 -2.85 -5.01
C SER A 38 4.52 -1.79 -5.79
N HIS A 39 4.09 -2.18 -6.98
CA HIS A 39 3.22 -1.38 -7.82
C HIS A 39 2.06 -2.24 -8.29
N ARG A 40 0.86 -1.79 -7.99
CA ARG A 40 -0.39 -2.44 -8.36
C ARG A 40 -1.22 -1.51 -9.23
N ASN A 41 -1.67 -2.01 -10.36
CA ASN A 41 -2.70 -1.36 -11.15
C ASN A 41 -3.91 -2.28 -11.17
N SER A 42 -5.00 -1.86 -10.54
CA SER A 42 -6.24 -2.62 -10.46
C SER A 42 -7.39 -1.82 -11.05
N GLN A 43 -8.21 -2.50 -11.84
CA GLN A 43 -9.42 -1.95 -12.42
C GLN A 43 -10.62 -2.74 -11.94
N PHE A 44 -11.64 -2.06 -11.47
CA PHE A 44 -12.94 -2.63 -11.18
C PHE A 44 -14.05 -1.80 -11.81
N THR A 45 -15.19 -2.43 -12.08
CA THR A 45 -16.34 -1.76 -12.67
C THR A 45 -17.38 -1.44 -11.63
N ALA A 46 -18.03 -0.29 -11.76
CA ALA A 46 -19.15 0.12 -10.93
C ALA A 46 -20.48 -0.46 -11.46
N VAL A 47 -21.58 0.05 -10.96
CA VAL A 47 -22.92 -0.32 -11.43
C VAL A 47 -23.17 0.29 -12.83
N TYR A 48 -23.72 -0.53 -13.73
CA TYR A 48 -24.13 -0.09 -15.07
C TYR A 48 -25.12 1.07 -15.02
N ARG A 49 -24.89 2.10 -15.82
CA ARG A 49 -25.75 3.28 -15.94
C ARG A 49 -26.69 3.10 -17.10
N LEU A 50 -27.98 2.95 -16.81
CA LEU A 50 -29.01 2.76 -17.82
C LEU A 50 -29.22 4.04 -18.67
N PRO A 51 -29.61 3.90 -19.94
CA PRO A 51 -29.94 5.04 -20.80
C PRO A 51 -30.98 5.98 -20.19
N GLY A 52 -32.00 5.42 -19.55
CA GLY A 52 -33.12 6.16 -18.97
C GLY A 52 -32.80 6.89 -17.65
N TRP A 53 -31.61 6.72 -17.09
CA TRP A 53 -31.19 7.44 -15.88
C TRP A 53 -30.63 8.81 -16.21
N THR A 54 -31.50 9.75 -16.59
CA THR A 54 -31.12 11.09 -17.08
C THR A 54 -30.30 11.90 -16.09
N GLU A 55 -30.42 11.64 -14.79
CA GLU A 55 -29.58 12.24 -13.75
C GLU A 55 -28.14 11.73 -13.74
N ARG A 56 -27.91 10.56 -14.33
CA ARG A 56 -26.63 9.83 -14.27
C ARG A 56 -26.08 9.45 -15.64
N ASN A 57 -26.84 9.71 -16.69
CA ASN A 57 -26.45 9.44 -18.07
C ASN A 57 -26.89 10.59 -18.98
N ASN A 58 -26.17 10.73 -20.08
CA ASN A 58 -26.54 11.58 -21.22
C ASN A 58 -26.51 10.71 -22.48
N THR A 59 -27.68 10.49 -23.07
CA THR A 59 -27.84 9.61 -24.23
C THR A 59 -27.15 10.10 -25.49
N PHE A 60 -26.79 11.39 -25.59
CA PHE A 60 -25.92 11.89 -26.66
C PHE A 60 -24.46 11.38 -26.50
N VAL A 61 -24.02 11.08 -25.29
CA VAL A 61 -22.67 10.59 -25.00
C VAL A 61 -22.65 9.06 -24.95
N TYR A 62 -23.65 8.47 -24.28
CA TYR A 62 -23.82 7.03 -24.12
C TYR A 62 -25.27 6.63 -24.42
N PRO A 63 -25.61 6.43 -25.73
CA PRO A 63 -27.00 6.14 -26.12
C PRO A 63 -27.55 4.87 -25.50
N ASP A 64 -26.72 3.85 -25.34
CA ASP A 64 -27.11 2.55 -24.80
C ASP A 64 -26.79 2.41 -23.29
N GLY A 65 -26.35 3.50 -22.64
CA GLY A 65 -25.83 3.43 -21.28
C GLY A 65 -24.34 3.10 -21.23
N PHE A 66 -23.78 2.95 -20.03
CA PHE A 66 -22.35 2.68 -19.84
C PHE A 66 -22.03 2.02 -18.51
N LEU A 67 -20.87 1.39 -18.44
CA LEU A 67 -20.32 0.78 -17.25
C LEU A 67 -19.07 1.55 -16.82
N PRO A 68 -19.15 2.40 -15.76
CA PRO A 68 -17.99 3.10 -15.28
C PRO A 68 -16.90 2.15 -14.77
N ALA A 69 -15.66 2.46 -15.04
CA ALA A 69 -14.51 1.75 -14.50
C ALA A 69 -13.72 2.64 -13.54
N MET A 70 -13.20 2.05 -12.50
CA MET A 70 -12.31 2.68 -11.52
C MET A 70 -10.95 2.03 -11.63
N ASP A 71 -9.96 2.84 -11.97
CA ASP A 71 -8.57 2.44 -12.10
C ASP A 71 -7.81 2.94 -10.88
N ASN A 72 -7.35 2.00 -10.05
CA ASN A 72 -6.58 2.29 -8.85
C ASN A 72 -5.12 1.94 -9.08
N ILE A 73 -4.26 2.92 -8.89
CA ILE A 73 -2.81 2.77 -8.95
C ILE A 73 -2.29 2.89 -7.53
N ILE A 74 -1.69 1.82 -7.03
CA ILE A 74 -1.15 1.74 -5.66
C ILE A 74 0.34 1.49 -5.75
N THR A 75 1.11 2.31 -5.04
CA THR A 75 2.56 2.12 -4.91
C THR A 75 2.91 2.07 -3.44
N ASP A 76 3.45 0.94 -3.00
CA ASP A 76 3.96 0.74 -1.66
C ASP A 76 5.47 0.67 -1.67
N GLN A 77 6.09 1.30 -0.69
CA GLN A 77 7.53 1.28 -0.47
C GLN A 77 7.80 1.04 1.01
N SER A 78 8.74 0.16 1.30
CA SER A 78 9.24 -0.04 2.65
C SER A 78 10.74 -0.27 2.64
N PHE A 79 11.42 0.28 3.63
CA PHE A 79 12.85 0.14 3.82
C PHE A 79 13.16 0.10 5.31
N ALA A 80 13.90 -0.89 5.72
CA ALA A 80 14.39 -1.04 7.08
C ALA A 80 15.90 -1.19 7.07
N VAL A 81 16.57 -0.56 8.03
CA VAL A 81 17.97 -0.74 8.32
C VAL A 81 18.17 -0.80 9.82
N GLY A 82 19.01 -1.68 10.28
CA GLY A 82 19.31 -1.81 11.71
C GLY A 82 20.68 -2.42 11.97
N VAL A 83 21.06 -2.29 13.22
CA VAL A 83 22.26 -2.92 13.79
C VAL A 83 21.82 -3.70 15.01
N LYS A 84 22.11 -4.99 15.02
CA LYS A 84 21.88 -5.85 16.18
C LYS A 84 23.17 -6.50 16.65
N GLY A 85 23.22 -6.82 17.92
CA GLY A 85 24.40 -7.45 18.52
C GLY A 85 24.23 -7.76 19.98
N LYS A 86 25.33 -8.13 20.63
CA LYS A 86 25.31 -8.49 22.05
C LYS A 86 26.40 -7.75 22.80
N ILE A 87 26.01 -7.00 23.84
CA ILE A 87 26.92 -6.28 24.73
C ILE A 87 26.68 -6.72 26.17
N ARG A 88 27.71 -7.24 26.84
CA ARG A 88 27.65 -7.63 28.28
C ARG A 88 26.45 -8.54 28.61
N GLY A 89 26.07 -9.42 27.66
CA GLY A 89 24.96 -10.35 27.85
C GLY A 89 23.58 -9.81 27.46
N TRP A 90 23.45 -8.54 27.09
CA TRP A 90 22.25 -7.94 26.52
C TRP A 90 22.27 -8.05 25.01
N ASN A 91 21.18 -8.54 24.41
CA ASN A 91 20.94 -8.38 22.99
C ASN A 91 20.42 -6.95 22.79
N ILE A 92 20.96 -6.28 21.79
CA ILE A 92 20.61 -4.91 21.43
C ILE A 92 20.21 -4.92 19.97
N ASP A 93 19.13 -4.24 19.62
CA ASP A 93 18.72 -3.95 18.26
C ASP A 93 18.37 -2.46 18.15
N VAL A 94 19.02 -1.76 17.22
CA VAL A 94 18.73 -0.36 16.91
C VAL A 94 18.37 -0.31 15.43
N SER A 95 17.17 0.14 15.13
CA SER A 95 16.66 0.11 13.76
C SER A 95 15.88 1.36 13.39
N ASN A 96 15.82 1.58 12.09
CA ASN A 96 14.94 2.57 11.47
C ASN A 96 14.14 1.91 10.35
N VAL A 97 12.85 2.22 10.30
CA VAL A 97 11.93 1.73 9.28
C VAL A 97 11.24 2.92 8.64
N TYR A 98 11.31 2.99 7.32
CA TYR A 98 10.55 3.92 6.49
C TYR A 98 9.50 3.15 5.70
N GLY A 99 8.28 3.68 5.67
CA GLY A 99 7.19 3.18 4.85
C GLY A 99 6.48 4.31 4.12
N ARG A 100 6.04 4.04 2.89
CA ARG A 100 5.21 4.96 2.11
C ARG A 100 4.17 4.16 1.32
N ASN A 101 2.92 4.64 1.36
CA ASN A 101 1.84 4.21 0.49
C ASN A 101 1.37 5.40 -0.33
N ALA A 102 1.23 5.23 -1.64
CA ALA A 102 0.64 6.19 -2.55
C ALA A 102 -0.51 5.52 -3.31
N PHE A 103 -1.62 6.21 -3.40
CA PHE A 103 -2.86 5.73 -4.02
C PHE A 103 -3.40 6.82 -4.96
N ASP A 104 -3.60 6.45 -6.23
CA ASP A 104 -4.24 7.29 -7.23
C ASP A 104 -5.52 6.62 -7.72
N ASN A 105 -6.60 7.38 -7.84
CA ASN A 105 -7.88 6.90 -8.31
C ASN A 105 -8.31 7.66 -9.57
N ILE A 106 -8.48 6.92 -10.65
CA ILE A 106 -8.94 7.43 -11.94
C ILE A 106 -10.26 6.75 -12.29
N ILE A 107 -11.28 7.53 -12.60
CA ILE A 107 -12.56 7.01 -13.08
C ILE A 107 -12.57 7.16 -14.59
N SER A 108 -12.70 6.04 -15.29
CA SER A 108 -12.77 5.98 -16.74
C SER A 108 -14.14 5.48 -17.22
N ASN A 109 -14.42 5.66 -18.49
CA ASN A 109 -15.72 5.32 -19.10
C ASN A 109 -16.89 5.91 -18.29
N SER A 110 -16.82 7.21 -17.98
CA SER A 110 -17.79 7.90 -17.14
C SER A 110 -18.23 9.23 -17.77
N LEU A 111 -19.10 9.95 -17.11
CA LEU A 111 -19.50 11.29 -17.49
C LEU A 111 -19.94 12.10 -16.26
N ASN A 112 -19.94 13.42 -16.41
CA ASN A 112 -20.68 14.33 -15.56
C ASN A 112 -21.92 14.83 -16.30
N ALA A 113 -23.11 14.36 -15.89
CA ALA A 113 -24.37 14.65 -16.57
C ALA A 113 -24.68 16.15 -16.67
N SER A 114 -24.22 16.98 -15.70
CA SER A 114 -24.42 18.42 -15.70
C SER A 114 -23.65 19.18 -16.80
N LEU A 115 -22.60 18.57 -17.37
CA LEU A 115 -21.79 19.15 -18.44
C LEU A 115 -22.32 18.84 -19.85
N GLY A 116 -23.41 18.07 -19.95
CA GLY A 116 -24.01 17.70 -21.22
C GLY A 116 -23.03 16.97 -22.13
N GLN A 117 -23.02 17.31 -23.42
CA GLN A 117 -22.17 16.66 -24.41
C GLN A 117 -20.67 16.99 -24.29
N LYS A 118 -20.31 18.05 -23.58
CA LYS A 118 -18.91 18.49 -23.37
C LYS A 118 -18.23 17.79 -22.20
N THR A 119 -18.92 16.83 -21.58
CA THR A 119 -18.36 16.08 -20.45
C THR A 119 -17.10 15.30 -20.84
N PRO A 120 -16.01 15.35 -20.05
CA PRO A 120 -14.93 14.38 -20.20
C PRO A 120 -15.43 12.97 -19.89
N ARG A 121 -14.71 11.95 -20.39
CA ARG A 121 -15.03 10.53 -20.12
C ARG A 121 -14.10 9.89 -19.10
N THR A 122 -13.07 10.64 -18.71
CA THR A 122 -12.10 10.22 -17.70
C THR A 122 -11.91 11.34 -16.69
N PHE A 123 -11.88 10.98 -15.42
CA PHE A 123 -11.77 11.91 -14.30
C PHE A 123 -10.67 11.44 -13.37
N ASN A 124 -9.82 12.36 -12.94
CA ASN A 124 -8.98 12.13 -11.77
C ASN A 124 -9.86 12.31 -10.52
N ALA A 125 -10.13 11.22 -9.82
CA ALA A 125 -10.97 11.23 -8.61
C ALA A 125 -10.17 11.56 -7.34
N GLY A 126 -8.88 11.85 -7.49
CA GLY A 126 -7.99 12.23 -6.43
C GLY A 126 -6.97 11.16 -6.08
N SER A 127 -6.01 11.58 -5.31
CA SER A 127 -4.94 10.74 -4.80
C SER A 127 -4.65 11.08 -3.35
N TYR A 128 -4.11 10.12 -2.63
CA TYR A 128 -3.49 10.39 -1.34
C TYR A 128 -2.19 9.61 -1.23
N ASN A 129 -1.29 10.12 -0.41
CA ASN A 129 -0.12 9.38 0.00
C ASN A 129 0.14 9.61 1.49
N ALA A 130 0.66 8.57 2.13
CA ALA A 130 1.07 8.60 3.52
C ALA A 130 2.48 8.04 3.61
N SER A 131 3.31 8.62 4.45
CA SER A 131 4.63 8.11 4.76
C SER A 131 4.89 8.19 6.26
N GLN A 132 5.66 7.23 6.75
CA GLN A 132 6.03 7.14 8.14
C GLN A 132 7.49 6.73 8.26
N ASN A 133 8.16 7.34 9.22
CA ASN A 133 9.50 6.93 9.65
C ASN A 133 9.44 6.56 11.12
N SER A 134 10.03 5.42 11.50
CA SER A 134 10.05 4.92 12.87
C SER A 134 11.47 4.51 13.26
N GLY A 135 12.00 5.09 14.30
CA GLY A 135 13.25 4.66 14.94
C GLY A 135 12.95 3.83 16.18
N SER A 136 13.62 2.70 16.36
CA SER A 136 13.43 1.78 17.48
C SER A 136 14.77 1.42 18.14
N VAL A 137 14.72 1.23 19.45
CA VAL A 137 15.81 0.64 20.25
C VAL A 137 15.20 -0.44 21.13
N ASP A 138 15.67 -1.67 20.97
CA ASP A 138 15.21 -2.84 21.71
C ASP A 138 16.37 -3.51 22.43
N LEU A 139 16.13 -3.87 23.71
CA LEU A 139 17.08 -4.56 24.54
C LEU A 139 16.44 -5.80 25.15
N SER A 140 17.18 -6.91 25.17
CA SER A 140 16.71 -8.12 25.85
C SER A 140 17.86 -8.89 26.48
N ARG A 141 17.58 -9.55 27.61
CA ARG A 141 18.54 -10.42 28.27
C ARG A 141 17.85 -11.61 28.92
N LYS A 142 18.43 -12.77 28.74
CA LYS A 142 18.04 -13.99 29.43
C LYS A 142 18.94 -14.26 30.62
N PHE A 143 18.35 -14.52 31.77
CA PHE A 143 19.00 -14.87 33.05
C PHE A 143 18.69 -16.32 33.35
N ASP A 144 19.52 -17.25 32.89
CA ASP A 144 19.26 -18.70 32.97
C ASP A 144 19.15 -19.22 34.42
N LYS A 145 19.83 -18.57 35.36
CA LYS A 145 19.86 -18.97 36.80
C LYS A 145 18.77 -18.35 37.67
N VAL A 146 17.97 -17.44 37.12
CA VAL A 146 16.89 -16.74 37.83
C VAL A 146 15.56 -17.35 37.47
N LEU A 147 14.77 -17.80 38.46
CA LEU A 147 13.40 -18.36 38.26
C LEU A 147 13.30 -19.43 37.15
N HIS A 148 14.33 -20.31 37.03
CA HIS A 148 14.40 -21.34 35.96
C HIS A 148 14.50 -20.77 34.55
N GLY A 149 14.89 -19.52 34.39
CA GLY A 149 15.06 -18.84 33.10
C GLY A 149 14.20 -17.60 32.96
N LEU A 150 14.60 -16.47 33.55
CA LEU A 150 13.93 -15.18 33.37
C LEU A 150 14.43 -14.51 32.07
N ASN A 151 13.52 -14.11 31.21
CA ASN A 151 13.83 -13.20 30.08
C ASN A 151 13.25 -11.81 30.34
N VAL A 152 14.11 -10.80 30.27
CA VAL A 152 13.73 -9.40 30.43
C VAL A 152 13.93 -8.70 29.09
N ALA A 153 12.92 -7.99 28.61
CA ALA A 153 12.99 -7.20 27.40
C ALA A 153 12.29 -5.85 27.60
N PHE A 154 12.87 -4.81 27.04
CA PHE A 154 12.29 -3.47 26.99
C PHE A 154 12.84 -2.71 25.77
N GLY A 155 12.13 -1.70 25.36
CA GLY A 155 12.53 -0.88 24.20
C GLY A 155 11.75 0.41 24.14
N GLY A 156 12.11 1.21 23.18
CA GLY A 156 11.46 2.48 22.88
C GLY A 156 11.35 2.69 21.37
N GLN A 157 10.27 3.33 20.93
CA GLN A 157 10.04 3.66 19.55
C GLN A 157 9.61 5.12 19.42
N TYR A 158 10.15 5.80 18.44
CA TYR A 158 9.72 7.12 17.97
C TYR A 158 9.20 7.04 16.55
N ARG A 159 8.10 7.76 16.29
CA ARG A 159 7.45 7.85 14.96
C ARG A 159 7.27 9.29 14.52
#